data_8dfd3a0bcbccc0d16f646382ad52f456
#
_entry.id   8dfd3a0bcbccc0d16f646382ad52f456
#
_cell.length_a   1.000
_cell.length_b   1.000
_cell.length_c   1.000
_cell.angle_alpha   90.00
_cell.angle_beta   90.00
_cell.angle_gamma   90.00
#
_symmetry.space_group_name_H-M   'P 1'
#
loop_
_entity.id
_entity.type
_entity.pdbx_description
1 polymer ?
#
loop_
_entity_poly.entity_id
_entity_poly.type
_entity_poly.pdbx_seq_one_letter_code
_entity_poly.pdbx_strand_id
1 'polypeptide(L)'
;RSGRLLATGFGYDPRRRARQLRDLGRLMEGFGDVRRIGSAALDLCMVADGTLDAYAELGTQEHDWAAGALIAEEAGVVVHRPRHPDGGARPDWALAGTLESGLVESLRAEYVDEKESR
;
A
#
# COMPACT_ATOMS: atom_id res chain seq x y z
N ARG A 1 -3.44 -6.84 15.34
CA ARG A 1 -4.24 -5.70 15.27
C ARG A 1 -3.71 -4.55 16.09
N SER A 2 -3.98 -4.56 17.37
CA SER A 2 -3.36 -3.61 18.28
C SER A 2 -1.85 -3.78 18.18
N GLY A 3 -1.14 -2.71 17.90
CA GLY A 3 0.30 -2.74 17.73
C GLY A 3 0.80 -2.95 16.30
N ARG A 4 -0.07 -3.36 15.37
CA ARG A 4 0.34 -3.45 13.97
C ARG A 4 0.33 -2.05 13.35
N LEU A 5 1.35 -1.78 12.54
CA LEU A 5 1.57 -0.47 11.94
C LEU A 5 1.37 -0.53 10.44
N LEU A 6 0.55 0.39 9.93
CA LEU A 6 0.33 0.58 8.50
C LEU A 6 1.00 1.89 8.07
N ALA A 7 1.84 1.84 7.04
CA ALA A 7 2.39 3.06 6.44
C ALA A 7 1.57 3.43 5.20
N THR A 8 1.46 4.72 4.95
CA THR A 8 0.78 5.23 3.77
C THR A 8 1.44 6.53 3.31
N GLY A 9 0.99 7.06 2.20
CA GLY A 9 1.40 8.36 1.71
C GLY A 9 0.25 8.95 0.91
N PHE A 10 0.30 10.27 0.68
CA PHE A 10 -0.76 10.97 -0.02
C PHE A 10 -0.16 11.76 -1.19
N GLY A 11 -0.82 11.69 -2.34
CA GLY A 11 -0.48 12.52 -3.47
C GLY A 11 -0.94 13.96 -3.27
N TYR A 12 -0.52 14.81 -4.20
CA TYR A 12 -0.89 16.22 -4.15
C TYR A 12 -2.18 16.53 -4.91
N ASP A 13 -2.71 15.56 -5.66
CA ASP A 13 -3.98 15.71 -6.36
C ASP A 13 -5.12 15.65 -5.32
N PRO A 14 -5.92 16.72 -5.16
CA PRO A 14 -6.99 16.74 -4.16
C PRO A 14 -8.02 15.62 -4.32
N ARG A 15 -8.35 15.23 -5.55
CA ARG A 15 -9.33 14.18 -5.80
C ARG A 15 -8.81 12.83 -5.32
N ARG A 16 -7.54 12.55 -5.62
CA ARG A 16 -6.91 11.30 -5.23
C ARG A 16 -6.74 11.25 -3.72
N ARG A 17 -6.36 12.37 -3.13
CA ARG A 17 -6.22 12.46 -1.68
C ARG A 17 -7.54 12.22 -0.96
N ALA A 18 -8.63 12.78 -1.48
CA ALA A 18 -9.96 12.57 -0.90
C ALA A 18 -10.35 11.09 -0.92
N ARG A 19 -10.05 10.40 -2.02
CA ARG A 19 -10.30 8.97 -2.13
C ARG A 19 -9.45 8.18 -1.14
N GLN A 20 -8.17 8.52 -1.01
CA GLN A 20 -7.28 7.86 -0.06
C GLN A 20 -7.77 8.02 1.39
N LEU A 21 -8.18 9.22 1.74
CA LEU A 21 -8.67 9.47 3.09
C LEU A 21 -9.95 8.71 3.39
N ARG A 22 -10.83 8.61 2.40
CA ARG A 22 -12.06 7.85 2.54
C ARG A 22 -11.78 6.38 2.81
N ASP A 23 -10.84 5.80 2.06
CA ASP A 23 -10.51 4.40 2.17
C ASP A 23 -9.63 4.09 3.37
N LEU A 24 -8.87 5.07 3.86
CA LEU A 24 -7.95 4.88 4.97
C LEU A 24 -8.67 4.41 6.24
N GLY A 25 -9.88 4.92 6.48
CA GLY A 25 -10.66 4.48 7.63
C GLY A 25 -10.90 3.00 7.63
N ARG A 26 -11.18 2.41 6.46
CA ARG A 26 -11.40 0.97 6.32
C ARG A 26 -10.09 0.20 6.42
N LEU A 27 -9.04 0.74 5.81
CA LEU A 27 -7.72 0.10 5.87
C LEU A 27 -7.22 -0.02 7.30
N MET A 28 -7.49 0.99 8.12
CA MET A 28 -7.00 1.00 9.50
C MET A 28 -7.70 0.02 10.43
N GLU A 29 -8.82 -0.56 10.02
CA GLU A 29 -9.54 -1.49 10.90
C GLU A 29 -8.69 -2.66 11.38
N GLY A 30 -7.71 -3.07 10.60
CA GLY A 30 -6.83 -4.18 10.96
C GLY A 30 -5.54 -3.75 11.67
N PHE A 31 -5.37 -2.45 11.94
CA PHE A 31 -4.10 -1.93 12.43
C PHE A 31 -4.31 -1.07 13.68
N GLY A 32 -3.26 -0.97 14.48
CA GLY A 32 -3.31 -0.15 15.69
C GLY A 32 -2.98 1.30 15.43
N ASP A 33 -2.23 1.60 14.37
CA ASP A 33 -1.85 2.96 14.06
C ASP A 33 -1.40 3.06 12.62
N VAL A 34 -1.25 4.29 12.14
CA VAL A 34 -0.80 4.58 10.79
C VAL A 34 0.43 5.49 10.87
N ARG A 35 1.36 5.31 9.93
CA ARG A 35 2.55 6.14 9.79
C ARG A 35 2.58 6.75 8.40
N ARG A 36 3.05 7.96 8.32
CA ARG A 36 3.23 8.65 7.04
C ARG A 36 4.66 9.12 6.98
N ILE A 37 5.54 8.26 6.45
CA ILE A 37 6.98 8.49 6.45
C ILE A 37 7.38 9.40 5.29
N GLY A 38 6.67 9.30 4.17
CA GLY A 38 6.91 10.18 3.04
C GLY A 38 7.84 9.58 1.99
N SER A 39 8.14 8.29 2.09
CA SER A 39 8.98 7.60 1.10
C SER A 39 8.48 6.18 0.92
N ALA A 40 7.92 5.90 -0.26
CA ALA A 40 7.46 4.56 -0.60
C ALA A 40 8.61 3.55 -0.52
N ALA A 41 9.80 3.95 -0.96
CA ALA A 41 10.96 3.07 -0.91
C ALA A 41 11.31 2.70 0.53
N LEU A 42 11.31 3.66 1.44
CA LEU A 42 11.57 3.38 2.85
C LEU A 42 10.44 2.56 3.47
N ASP A 43 9.20 2.88 3.15
CA ASP A 43 8.05 2.13 3.66
C ASP A 43 8.16 0.65 3.30
N LEU A 44 8.47 0.36 2.05
CA LEU A 44 8.59 -1.02 1.58
C LEU A 44 9.76 -1.74 2.26
N CYS A 45 10.89 -1.06 2.42
CA CYS A 45 12.03 -1.64 3.13
C CYS A 45 11.70 -1.90 4.60
N MET A 46 10.91 -1.04 5.23
CA MET A 46 10.50 -1.22 6.62
C MET A 46 9.49 -2.35 6.79
N VAL A 47 8.66 -2.59 5.78
CA VAL A 47 7.81 -3.79 5.81
C VAL A 47 8.70 -5.03 5.67
N ALA A 48 9.71 -4.94 4.80
CA ALA A 48 10.63 -6.06 4.58
C ALA A 48 11.37 -6.44 5.86
N ASP A 49 11.79 -5.47 6.66
CA ASP A 49 12.57 -5.76 7.86
C ASP A 49 11.72 -5.93 9.13
N GLY A 50 10.40 -5.80 9.01
CA GLY A 50 9.49 -6.00 10.14
C GLY A 50 9.21 -4.78 10.98
N THR A 51 9.78 -3.62 10.65
CA THR A 51 9.51 -2.38 11.39
C THR A 51 8.05 -1.96 11.22
N LEU A 52 7.51 -2.15 10.01
CA LEU A 52 6.11 -1.93 9.70
C LEU A 52 5.47 -3.26 9.33
N ASP A 53 4.17 -3.35 9.53
CA ASP A 53 3.43 -4.56 9.17
C ASP A 53 2.85 -4.50 7.75
N ALA A 54 2.58 -3.29 7.26
CA ALA A 54 2.00 -3.14 5.94
C ALA A 54 2.24 -1.73 5.39
N TYR A 55 2.05 -1.60 4.07
CA TYR A 55 2.14 -0.34 3.36
C TYR A 55 1.06 -0.33 2.28
N ALA A 56 0.39 0.81 2.13
CA ALA A 56 -0.61 1.01 1.09
C ALA A 56 -0.58 2.45 0.62
N GLU A 57 -0.43 2.66 -0.68
CA GLU A 57 -0.45 4.00 -1.24
C GLU A 57 -1.07 3.97 -2.63
N LEU A 58 -1.93 4.94 -2.92
CA LEU A 58 -2.63 5.04 -4.19
C LEU A 58 -1.89 5.99 -5.12
N GLY A 59 -1.65 5.54 -6.36
CA GLY A 59 -1.14 6.43 -7.41
C GLY A 59 0.35 6.70 -7.37
N THR A 60 1.13 5.85 -6.75
CA THR A 60 2.59 5.95 -6.81
C THR A 60 3.10 5.58 -8.19
N GLN A 61 4.26 6.11 -8.54
CA GLN A 61 4.90 5.80 -9.82
C GLN A 61 5.93 4.69 -9.66
N GLU A 62 6.27 4.04 -10.76
CA GLU A 62 7.15 2.88 -10.73
C GLU A 62 8.49 3.17 -10.04
N HIS A 63 9.07 4.34 -10.29
CA HIS A 63 10.35 4.68 -9.68
C HIS A 63 10.25 4.86 -8.16
N ASP A 64 9.02 5.00 -7.62
CA ASP A 64 8.83 5.12 -6.18
C ASP A 64 8.84 3.75 -5.49
N TRP A 65 8.35 2.71 -6.17
CA TRP A 65 8.11 1.42 -5.50
C TRP A 65 8.90 0.25 -6.06
N ALA A 66 9.48 0.35 -7.25
CA ALA A 66 10.03 -0.84 -7.93
C ALA A 66 11.11 -1.54 -7.11
N ALA A 67 12.11 -0.81 -6.64
CA ALA A 67 13.20 -1.43 -5.86
C ALA A 67 12.70 -1.95 -4.50
N GLY A 68 11.87 -1.15 -3.82
CA GLY A 68 11.33 -1.55 -2.52
C GLY A 68 10.42 -2.77 -2.62
N ALA A 69 9.63 -2.86 -3.69
CA ALA A 69 8.76 -4.02 -3.92
C ALA A 69 9.59 -5.29 -4.07
N LEU A 70 10.68 -5.23 -4.82
CA LEU A 70 11.56 -6.38 -4.97
C LEU A 70 12.19 -6.79 -3.64
N ILE A 71 12.67 -5.82 -2.87
CA ILE A 71 13.25 -6.09 -1.56
C ILE A 71 12.21 -6.76 -0.64
N ALA A 72 10.99 -6.25 -0.64
CA ALA A 72 9.93 -6.81 0.19
C ALA A 72 9.57 -8.23 -0.25
N GLU A 73 9.46 -8.48 -1.56
CA GLU A 73 9.18 -9.82 -2.08
C GLU A 73 10.26 -10.81 -1.67
N GLU A 74 11.53 -10.41 -1.77
CA GLU A 74 12.64 -11.25 -1.38
C GLU A 74 12.66 -11.56 0.11
N ALA A 75 12.07 -10.69 0.92
CA ALA A 75 11.94 -10.90 2.36
C ALA A 75 10.69 -11.74 2.73
N GLY A 76 9.92 -12.18 1.76
CA GLY A 76 8.73 -13.00 2.00
C GLY A 76 7.46 -12.21 2.24
N VAL A 77 7.49 -10.91 2.00
CA VAL A 77 6.30 -10.05 2.15
C VAL A 77 5.41 -10.20 0.92
N VAL A 78 4.11 -10.20 1.13
CA VAL A 78 3.14 -10.23 0.03
C VAL A 78 3.04 -8.84 -0.57
N VAL A 79 3.26 -8.73 -1.88
CA VAL A 79 3.30 -7.43 -2.57
C VAL A 79 2.31 -7.44 -3.73
N HIS A 80 1.58 -6.34 -3.88
CA HIS A 80 0.79 -6.06 -5.07
C HIS A 80 1.41 -4.85 -5.77
N ARG A 81 1.90 -5.04 -6.98
CA ARG A 81 2.49 -3.95 -7.77
C ARG A 81 1.39 -3.23 -8.54
N PRO A 82 1.41 -1.89 -8.60
CA PRO A 82 0.39 -1.16 -9.34
C PRO A 82 0.37 -1.58 -10.82
N ARG A 83 -0.84 -1.73 -11.35
CA ARG A 83 -1.03 -2.08 -12.77
C ARG A 83 -1.03 -0.87 -13.67
N HIS A 84 -1.18 0.31 -13.06
CA HIS A 84 -1.07 1.57 -13.75
C HIS A 84 0.07 2.35 -13.11
N PRO A 85 1.32 1.95 -13.41
CA PRO A 85 2.49 2.40 -12.65
C PRO A 85 2.79 3.88 -12.75
N ASP A 86 2.31 4.55 -13.77
CA ASP A 86 2.53 5.99 -13.94
C ASP A 86 1.38 6.83 -13.35
N GLY A 87 0.51 6.17 -12.58
CA GLY A 87 -0.55 6.86 -11.89
C GLY A 87 -1.72 7.31 -12.74
N GLY A 88 -1.65 7.16 -14.04
CA GLY A 88 -2.64 7.53 -15.05
C GLY A 88 -4.05 7.90 -14.63
N ALA A 89 -5.00 7.83 -15.54
CA ALA A 89 -6.40 8.18 -15.28
C ALA A 89 -7.07 7.23 -14.28
N ARG A 90 -6.53 6.01 -14.13
CA ARG A 90 -7.07 4.98 -13.23
C ARG A 90 -5.96 4.50 -12.32
N PRO A 91 -5.58 5.31 -11.34
CA PRO A 91 -4.49 4.94 -10.44
C PRO A 91 -4.80 3.68 -9.65
N ASP A 92 -3.78 2.89 -9.43
CA ASP A 92 -3.87 1.65 -8.68
C ASP A 92 -3.05 1.75 -7.41
N TRP A 93 -3.32 0.85 -6.48
CA TRP A 93 -2.65 0.79 -5.19
C TRP A 93 -1.31 0.04 -5.30
N ALA A 94 -0.30 0.58 -4.62
CA ALA A 94 0.89 -0.17 -4.27
C ALA A 94 0.66 -0.74 -2.88
N LEU A 95 0.76 -2.05 -2.73
CA LEU A 95 0.45 -2.72 -1.47
C LEU A 95 1.59 -3.66 -1.07
N ALA A 96 1.90 -3.69 0.21
CA ALA A 96 2.81 -4.68 0.76
C ALA A 96 2.37 -5.00 2.18
N GLY A 97 2.44 -6.25 2.58
CA GLY A 97 2.04 -6.62 3.92
C GLY A 97 2.53 -7.99 4.31
N THR A 98 2.78 -8.17 5.61
CA THR A 98 3.08 -9.48 6.15
C THR A 98 1.87 -10.38 5.98
N LEU A 99 2.10 -11.69 5.97
CA LEU A 99 1.00 -12.65 5.87
C LEU A 99 0.00 -12.46 7.01
N GLU A 100 0.50 -12.18 8.21
CA GLU A 100 -0.35 -11.99 9.39
C GLU A 100 -1.25 -10.78 9.26
N SER A 101 -0.84 -9.76 8.50
CA SER A 101 -1.66 -8.56 8.33
C SER A 101 -2.87 -8.81 7.43
N GLY A 102 -2.73 -9.73 6.46
CA GLY A 102 -3.80 -10.03 5.51
C GLY A 102 -4.19 -8.87 4.62
N LEU A 103 -3.43 -7.77 4.63
CA LEU A 103 -3.80 -6.54 3.95
C LEU A 103 -3.90 -6.70 2.45
N VAL A 104 -2.87 -7.31 1.84
CA VAL A 104 -2.81 -7.40 0.38
C VAL A 104 -3.96 -8.24 -0.16
N GLU A 105 -4.21 -9.38 0.46
CA GLU A 105 -5.29 -10.26 0.06
C GLU A 105 -6.65 -9.58 0.17
N SER A 106 -6.87 -8.88 1.27
CA SER A 106 -8.12 -8.18 1.54
C SER A 106 -8.36 -7.06 0.53
N LEU A 107 -7.35 -6.22 0.30
CA LEU A 107 -7.49 -5.09 -0.61
C LEU A 107 -7.58 -5.50 -2.07
N ARG A 108 -6.88 -6.54 -2.47
CA ARG A 108 -6.99 -7.03 -3.83
C ARG A 108 -8.41 -7.48 -4.14
N ALA A 109 -9.03 -8.17 -3.20
CA ALA A 109 -10.41 -8.62 -3.39
C ALA A 109 -11.39 -7.45 -3.45
N GLU A 110 -11.24 -6.46 -2.57
CA GLU A 110 -12.22 -5.37 -2.46
C GLU A 110 -11.99 -4.26 -3.48
N TYR A 111 -10.76 -3.86 -3.71
CA TYR A 111 -10.48 -2.61 -4.42
C TYR A 111 -9.76 -2.78 -5.74
N VAL A 112 -8.94 -3.82 -5.88
CA VAL A 112 -8.13 -4.00 -7.07
C VAL A 112 -8.78 -4.94 -8.05
N ASP A 113 -9.01 -6.18 -7.65
CA ASP A 113 -9.52 -7.21 -8.55
C ASP A 113 -10.94 -6.90 -9.02
N GLU A 114 -11.77 -6.36 -8.15
CA GLU A 114 -13.13 -5.99 -8.50
C GLU A 114 -13.15 -4.90 -9.58
N LYS A 115 -12.29 -3.90 -9.46
CA LYS A 115 -12.21 -2.83 -10.46
C LYS A 115 -11.69 -3.33 -11.79
N GLU A 116 -10.82 -4.31 -11.78
CA GLU A 116 -10.26 -4.88 -12.99
C GLU A 116 -11.27 -5.71 -13.76
N SER A 117 -12.20 -6.37 -13.06
CA SER A 117 -13.19 -7.20 -13.70
C SER A 117 -14.28 -6.37 -14.40
N ARG A 118 -14.30 -5.07 -14.19
CA ARG A 118 -15.22 -4.16 -14.86
C ARG A 118 -14.57 -3.56 -16.10
#